data_5aac21e18fbda3cec79787fe5f920605
#
_entry.id   5aac21e18fbda3cec79787fe5f920605
#
_cell.length_a   1.000
_cell.length_b   1.000
_cell.length_c   1.000
_cell.angle_alpha   90.00
_cell.angle_beta   90.00
_cell.angle_gamma   90.00
#
_symmetry.space_group_name_H-M   'P 1'
#
loop_
_entity.id
_entity.type
_entity.pdbx_description
1 polymer ?
#
loop_
_entity_poly.entity_id
_entity_poly.type
_entity_poly.pdbx_seq_one_letter_code
_entity_poly.pdbx_strand_id
1 'polypeptide(L)'
;MSANAITVKDVTKVYRLYDKPIDRLKESLSLTHKSYHKDFYALNGLSFNVEKGQTVGIIGTNGSGKSTILKIITGVLTPTTGQVDVEGKISALLELGAGFNMDYTGIENIYMNGTMMGYSRKEMDEKLQDILDFADIGDFVYQPVKTYSSGMFVRLAFALNINVEPEILIVDEVLAVGDAAFQEKCQERMHHMLENGTTLLFVSHTMATVRQLCDHAIWLNKGNVVMQGEAESVCDAYMESLNLPENA
;
A
#
# COMPACT_ATOMS: atom_id res chain seq x y z
N MET A 1 10.02 13.02 21.83
CA MET A 1 9.26 13.23 20.58
C MET A 1 9.40 11.93 19.81
N SER A 2 8.31 11.21 19.57
CA SER A 2 8.33 10.04 18.70
C SER A 2 8.75 10.48 17.29
N ALA A 3 9.61 9.69 16.65
CA ALA A 3 10.04 9.95 15.29
C ALA A 3 8.94 9.49 14.32
N ASN A 4 8.60 10.29 13.32
CA ASN A 4 7.66 9.88 12.29
C ASN A 4 8.29 8.83 11.37
N ALA A 5 7.54 7.78 11.05
CA ALA A 5 7.87 6.84 9.99
C ALA A 5 7.43 7.39 8.63
N ILE A 6 6.27 8.05 8.59
CA ILE A 6 5.74 8.66 7.37
C ILE A 6 5.28 10.07 7.69
N THR A 7 5.67 11.03 6.86
CA THR A 7 5.21 12.42 6.93
C THR A 7 4.66 12.85 5.57
N VAL A 8 3.38 13.19 5.52
CA VAL A 8 2.69 13.68 4.33
C VAL A 8 2.38 15.16 4.53
N LYS A 9 2.86 16.04 3.62
CA LYS A 9 2.72 17.51 3.72
C LYS A 9 2.10 18.08 2.44
N ASP A 10 0.91 18.60 2.54
CA ASP A 10 0.16 19.32 1.49
C ASP A 10 0.13 18.58 0.14
N VAL A 11 -0.01 17.25 0.20
CA VAL A 11 0.05 16.40 -0.98
C VAL A 11 -1.21 16.54 -1.82
N THR A 12 -1.02 17.00 -3.05
CA THR A 12 -2.06 17.08 -4.08
C THR A 12 -1.70 16.19 -5.26
N LYS A 13 -2.69 15.48 -5.79
CA LYS A 13 -2.56 14.73 -7.05
C LYS A 13 -3.68 15.07 -7.99
N VAL A 14 -3.33 15.68 -9.11
CA VAL A 14 -4.25 16.07 -10.18
C VAL A 14 -4.02 15.20 -11.41
N TYR A 15 -5.09 14.65 -11.95
CA TYR A 15 -5.11 13.98 -13.24
C TYR A 15 -5.82 14.84 -14.28
N ARG A 16 -5.21 15.02 -15.45
CA ARG A 16 -5.83 15.71 -16.59
C ARG A 16 -6.66 14.72 -17.38
N LEU A 17 -7.97 14.90 -17.31
CA LEU A 17 -8.92 14.05 -18.03
C LEU A 17 -9.29 14.72 -19.35
N TYR A 18 -9.05 14.00 -20.45
CA TYR A 18 -9.39 14.46 -21.82
C TYR A 18 -10.61 13.68 -22.30
N ASP A 19 -11.62 14.39 -22.81
CA ASP A 19 -12.83 13.75 -23.36
C ASP A 19 -12.51 12.90 -24.61
N LYS A 20 -11.47 13.28 -25.36
CA LYS A 20 -10.98 12.54 -26.54
C LYS A 20 -9.45 12.46 -26.56
N PRO A 21 -8.84 11.33 -26.99
CA PRO A 21 -7.38 11.20 -27.06
C PRO A 21 -6.71 12.30 -27.89
N ILE A 22 -7.39 12.78 -28.93
CA ILE A 22 -6.86 13.84 -29.83
C ILE A 22 -6.78 15.20 -29.12
N ASP A 23 -7.54 15.43 -28.07
CA ASP A 23 -7.56 16.72 -27.35
C ASP A 23 -6.25 16.95 -26.60
N ARG A 24 -5.59 15.88 -26.15
CA ARG A 24 -4.21 15.94 -25.58
C ARG A 24 -3.20 16.46 -26.62
N LEU A 25 -3.32 15.98 -27.88
CA LEU A 25 -2.46 16.43 -28.96
C LEU A 25 -2.74 17.88 -29.34
N LYS A 26 -4.03 18.27 -29.43
CA LYS A 26 -4.45 19.65 -29.72
C LYS A 26 -3.95 20.62 -28.65
N GLU A 27 -4.03 20.23 -27.37
CA GLU A 27 -3.52 21.03 -26.26
C GLU A 27 -2.01 21.23 -26.37
N SER A 28 -1.26 20.15 -26.64
CA SER A 28 0.19 20.19 -26.80
C SER A 28 0.65 21.06 -27.98
N LEU A 29 -0.13 21.16 -29.05
CA LEU A 29 0.17 21.95 -30.25
C LEU A 29 -0.49 23.34 -30.24
N SER A 30 -1.27 23.68 -29.21
CA SER A 30 -1.99 24.95 -29.11
C SER A 30 -1.05 26.11 -28.84
N LEU A 31 -0.87 27.00 -29.79
CA LEU A 31 -0.11 28.25 -29.62
C LEU A 31 -0.79 29.24 -28.63
N THR A 32 -2.07 29.04 -28.37
CA THR A 32 -2.88 29.92 -27.50
C THR A 32 -3.02 29.37 -26.08
N HIS A 33 -2.30 28.28 -25.73
CA HIS A 33 -2.39 27.60 -24.43
C HIS A 33 -3.84 27.23 -24.02
N LYS A 34 -4.72 26.96 -24.98
CA LYS A 34 -6.11 26.56 -24.71
C LYS A 34 -6.12 25.20 -24.05
N SER A 35 -6.66 25.12 -22.84
CA SER A 35 -6.88 23.85 -22.12
C SER A 35 -8.03 23.08 -22.74
N TYR A 36 -7.83 21.77 -22.98
CA TYR A 36 -8.81 20.81 -23.45
C TYR A 36 -9.07 19.69 -22.46
N HIS A 37 -8.50 19.78 -21.25
CA HIS A 37 -8.69 18.81 -20.17
C HIS A 37 -9.57 19.39 -19.07
N LYS A 38 -10.07 18.48 -18.24
CA LYS A 38 -10.67 18.78 -16.93
C LYS A 38 -9.73 18.26 -15.87
N ASP A 39 -9.43 19.07 -14.88
CA ASP A 39 -8.63 18.63 -13.74
C ASP A 39 -9.48 17.77 -12.80
N PHE A 40 -8.98 16.56 -12.51
CA PHE A 40 -9.53 15.67 -11.51
C PHE A 40 -8.57 15.57 -10.32
N TYR A 41 -9.00 16.10 -9.19
CA TYR A 41 -8.24 16.07 -7.94
C TYR A 41 -8.46 14.74 -7.24
N ALA A 42 -7.52 13.80 -7.44
CA ALA A 42 -7.54 12.53 -6.73
C ALA A 42 -7.11 12.70 -5.25
N LEU A 43 -6.22 13.66 -4.98
CA LEU A 43 -5.84 14.13 -3.65
C LEU A 43 -5.76 15.65 -3.69
N ASN A 44 -6.15 16.29 -2.58
CA ASN A 44 -6.28 17.75 -2.49
C ASN A 44 -5.72 18.28 -1.15
N GLY A 45 -4.39 18.52 -1.10
CA GLY A 45 -3.71 19.12 0.06
C GLY A 45 -3.70 18.21 1.31
N LEU A 46 -3.49 16.88 1.14
CA LEU A 46 -3.45 15.96 2.27
C LEU A 46 -2.24 16.21 3.15
N SER A 47 -2.46 16.27 4.47
CA SER A 47 -1.40 16.36 5.47
C SER A 47 -1.71 15.46 6.66
N PHE A 48 -0.80 14.54 6.99
CA PHE A 48 -0.85 13.68 8.16
C PHE A 48 0.52 13.08 8.46
N ASN A 49 0.67 12.53 9.66
CA ASN A 49 1.88 11.84 10.09
C ASN A 49 1.51 10.44 10.59
N VAL A 50 2.45 9.50 10.45
CA VAL A 50 2.42 8.18 11.07
C VAL A 50 3.69 8.02 11.89
N GLU A 51 3.55 7.78 13.18
CA GLU A 51 4.68 7.59 14.09
C GLU A 51 5.27 6.18 13.94
N LYS A 52 6.56 6.00 14.28
CA LYS A 52 7.20 4.68 14.27
C LYS A 52 6.53 3.74 15.27
N GLY A 53 6.20 2.53 14.81
CA GLY A 53 5.48 1.52 15.59
C GLY A 53 3.97 1.75 15.70
N GLN A 54 3.43 2.81 15.08
CA GLN A 54 2.00 3.08 15.08
C GLN A 54 1.26 2.22 14.06
N THR A 55 0.03 1.82 14.39
CA THR A 55 -0.88 1.12 13.48
C THR A 55 -1.99 2.08 13.02
N VAL A 56 -2.01 2.41 11.72
CA VAL A 56 -2.93 3.42 11.17
C VAL A 56 -3.80 2.85 10.07
N GLY A 57 -5.12 2.94 10.25
CA GLY A 57 -6.12 2.59 9.24
C GLY A 57 -6.41 3.76 8.29
N ILE A 58 -6.42 3.53 6.96
CA ILE A 58 -6.96 4.49 6.00
C ILE A 58 -8.33 4.00 5.53
N ILE A 59 -9.37 4.74 5.87
CA ILE A 59 -10.75 4.43 5.56
C ILE A 59 -11.39 5.45 4.62
N GLY A 60 -12.49 5.07 3.98
CA GLY A 60 -13.24 5.92 3.05
C GLY A 60 -13.84 5.13 1.90
N THR A 61 -14.79 5.73 1.19
CA THR A 61 -15.46 5.12 0.04
C THR A 61 -14.51 4.84 -1.14
N ASN A 62 -14.97 4.06 -2.12
CA ASN A 62 -14.23 3.88 -3.38
C ASN A 62 -14.07 5.25 -4.08
N GLY A 63 -12.85 5.50 -4.60
CA GLY A 63 -12.50 6.77 -5.21
C GLY A 63 -12.17 7.89 -4.23
N SER A 64 -12.09 7.64 -2.92
CA SER A 64 -11.71 8.67 -1.93
C SER A 64 -10.24 9.07 -1.97
N GLY A 65 -9.37 8.34 -2.69
CA GLY A 65 -7.95 8.64 -2.83
C GLY A 65 -7.00 7.68 -2.10
N LYS A 66 -7.51 6.64 -1.40
CA LYS A 66 -6.69 5.67 -0.63
C LYS A 66 -5.54 5.07 -1.43
N SER A 67 -5.84 4.41 -2.54
CA SER A 67 -4.81 3.79 -3.38
C SER A 67 -3.85 4.83 -4.01
N THR A 68 -4.31 6.06 -4.22
CA THR A 68 -3.47 7.13 -4.76
C THR A 68 -2.43 7.58 -3.73
N ILE A 69 -2.83 7.82 -2.49
CA ILE A 69 -1.88 8.21 -1.43
C ILE A 69 -0.91 7.07 -1.11
N LEU A 70 -1.36 5.82 -1.10
CA LEU A 70 -0.47 4.68 -0.89
C LEU A 70 0.59 4.57 -1.99
N LYS A 71 0.21 4.72 -3.27
CA LYS A 71 1.18 4.74 -4.39
C LYS A 71 2.17 5.89 -4.31
N ILE A 72 1.79 7.01 -3.71
CA ILE A 72 2.72 8.12 -3.46
C ILE A 72 3.66 7.79 -2.30
N ILE A 73 3.17 7.24 -1.21
CA ILE A 73 3.98 6.83 -0.05
C ILE A 73 5.02 5.77 -0.45
N THR A 74 4.62 4.79 -1.29
CA THR A 74 5.53 3.75 -1.80
C THR A 74 6.47 4.22 -2.92
N GLY A 75 6.39 5.49 -3.34
CA GLY A 75 7.24 6.05 -4.40
C GLY A 75 6.86 5.63 -5.82
N VAL A 76 5.81 4.82 -6.01
CA VAL A 76 5.31 4.40 -7.33
C VAL A 76 4.70 5.57 -8.11
N LEU A 77 4.14 6.55 -7.40
CA LEU A 77 3.48 7.71 -8.00
C LEU A 77 4.03 9.01 -7.41
N THR A 78 4.40 9.95 -8.28
CA THR A 78 4.82 11.29 -7.85
C THR A 78 3.62 12.18 -7.59
N PRO A 79 3.55 12.94 -6.48
CA PRO A 79 2.52 13.94 -6.26
C PRO A 79 2.62 15.08 -7.28
N THR A 80 1.52 15.82 -7.49
CA THR A 80 1.53 17.04 -8.31
C THR A 80 2.15 18.20 -7.54
N THR A 81 1.81 18.35 -6.25
CA THR A 81 2.42 19.29 -5.30
C THR A 81 2.50 18.64 -3.92
N GLY A 82 3.26 19.25 -3.01
CA GLY A 82 3.52 18.71 -1.68
C GLY A 82 4.65 17.69 -1.69
N GLN A 83 4.90 17.09 -0.54
CA GLN A 83 5.96 16.09 -0.36
C GLN A 83 5.55 14.99 0.59
N VAL A 84 6.18 13.83 0.43
CA VAL A 84 6.09 12.70 1.35
C VAL A 84 7.50 12.32 1.74
N ASP A 85 7.76 12.28 3.03
CA ASP A 85 9.00 11.81 3.62
C ASP A 85 8.74 10.47 4.32
N VAL A 86 9.55 9.46 4.03
CA VAL A 86 9.47 8.13 4.63
C VAL A 86 10.80 7.76 5.24
N GLU A 87 10.78 7.36 6.50
CA GLU A 87 11.96 6.92 7.25
C GLU A 87 11.84 5.44 7.59
N GLY A 88 12.54 4.60 6.84
CA GLY A 88 12.58 3.15 7.00
C GLY A 88 12.30 2.37 5.72
N LYS A 89 12.54 1.07 5.77
CA LYS A 89 12.27 0.17 4.65
C LYS A 89 10.78 -0.18 4.59
N ILE A 90 10.17 0.03 3.42
CA ILE A 90 8.75 -0.27 3.18
C ILE A 90 8.61 -1.64 2.53
N SER A 91 7.67 -2.43 3.02
CA SER A 91 7.05 -3.53 2.28
C SER A 91 5.57 -3.24 2.06
N ALA A 92 5.10 -3.38 0.81
CA ALA A 92 3.72 -3.09 0.44
C ALA A 92 3.05 -4.32 -0.17
N LEU A 93 1.99 -4.81 0.48
CA LEU A 93 1.17 -5.92 0.00
C LEU A 93 0.07 -5.47 -0.98
N LEU A 94 0.13 -4.22 -1.46
CA LEU A 94 -0.87 -3.61 -2.36
C LEU A 94 -0.98 -4.29 -3.71
N GLU A 95 0.14 -4.74 -4.24
CA GLU A 95 0.25 -5.38 -5.55
C GLU A 95 1.21 -6.58 -5.39
N LEU A 96 0.72 -7.67 -4.79
CA LEU A 96 1.51 -8.88 -4.56
C LEU A 96 2.16 -9.36 -5.87
N GLY A 97 3.49 -9.49 -5.83
CA GLY A 97 4.28 -9.87 -7.00
C GLY A 97 4.49 -8.76 -8.03
N ALA A 98 4.10 -7.51 -7.74
CA ALA A 98 4.52 -6.38 -8.54
C ALA A 98 6.06 -6.33 -8.56
N GLY A 99 6.63 -6.28 -9.74
CA GLY A 99 8.08 -6.36 -9.92
C GLY A 99 8.63 -7.77 -10.12
N PHE A 100 7.83 -8.83 -10.00
CA PHE A 100 8.30 -10.18 -10.39
C PHE A 100 8.52 -10.26 -11.89
N ASN A 101 9.68 -10.76 -12.28
CA ASN A 101 9.96 -11.14 -13.67
C ASN A 101 9.52 -12.60 -13.88
N MET A 102 8.58 -12.78 -14.77
CA MET A 102 7.98 -14.10 -15.05
C MET A 102 8.97 -15.11 -15.63
N ASP A 103 10.04 -14.65 -16.28
CA ASP A 103 11.08 -15.50 -16.86
C ASP A 103 12.18 -15.88 -15.86
N TYR A 104 12.24 -15.23 -14.72
CA TYR A 104 13.19 -15.53 -13.64
C TYR A 104 12.62 -16.61 -12.70
N THR A 105 13.51 -17.33 -12.06
CA THR A 105 13.18 -18.29 -10.99
C THR A 105 12.63 -17.55 -9.76
N GLY A 106 12.00 -18.31 -8.85
CA GLY A 106 11.56 -17.75 -7.56
C GLY A 106 12.73 -17.16 -6.77
N ILE A 107 13.87 -17.84 -6.73
CA ILE A 107 15.10 -17.37 -6.07
C ILE A 107 15.58 -16.04 -6.67
N GLU A 108 15.67 -15.95 -7.99
CA GLU A 108 16.10 -14.72 -8.65
C GLU A 108 15.14 -13.56 -8.38
N ASN A 109 13.82 -13.82 -8.35
CA ASN A 109 12.82 -12.83 -7.99
C ASN A 109 12.93 -12.38 -6.52
N ILE A 110 13.22 -13.30 -5.58
CA ILE A 110 13.45 -12.96 -4.17
C ILE A 110 14.60 -11.94 -4.05
N TYR A 111 15.73 -12.22 -4.66
CA TYR A 111 16.89 -11.30 -4.59
C TYR A 111 16.65 -9.98 -5.31
N MET A 112 16.02 -10.03 -6.50
CA MET A 112 15.72 -8.83 -7.28
C MET A 112 14.79 -7.90 -6.50
N ASN A 113 13.68 -8.41 -5.98
CA ASN A 113 12.71 -7.60 -5.24
C ASN A 113 13.26 -7.15 -3.89
N GLY A 114 14.01 -8.00 -3.16
CA GLY A 114 14.70 -7.61 -1.94
C GLY A 114 15.63 -6.40 -2.17
N THR A 115 16.39 -6.42 -3.28
CA THR A 115 17.23 -5.29 -3.68
C THR A 115 16.41 -4.03 -3.98
N MET A 116 15.26 -4.17 -4.66
CA MET A 116 14.36 -3.04 -4.93
C MET A 116 13.76 -2.45 -3.65
N MET A 117 13.55 -3.27 -2.62
CA MET A 117 13.11 -2.85 -1.29
C MET A 117 14.24 -2.26 -0.43
N GLY A 118 15.48 -2.19 -0.97
CA GLY A 118 16.63 -1.62 -0.27
C GLY A 118 17.40 -2.59 0.63
N TYR A 119 17.19 -3.90 0.49
CA TYR A 119 18.00 -4.91 1.20
C TYR A 119 19.25 -5.27 0.40
N SER A 120 20.37 -5.37 1.10
CA SER A 120 21.62 -5.89 0.52
C SER A 120 21.51 -7.40 0.26
N ARG A 121 22.37 -7.93 -0.62
CA ARG A 121 22.42 -9.38 -0.86
C ARG A 121 22.64 -10.17 0.41
N LYS A 122 23.52 -9.70 1.29
CA LYS A 122 23.81 -10.36 2.56
C LYS A 122 22.57 -10.45 3.48
N GLU A 123 21.82 -9.34 3.59
CA GLU A 123 20.55 -9.34 4.34
C GLU A 123 19.56 -10.33 3.74
N MET A 124 19.50 -10.42 2.40
CA MET A 124 18.62 -11.39 1.73
C MET A 124 19.08 -12.83 1.91
N ASP A 125 20.39 -13.10 1.91
CA ASP A 125 20.94 -14.45 2.20
C ASP A 125 20.53 -14.91 3.62
N GLU A 126 20.53 -14.01 4.61
CA GLU A 126 20.10 -14.29 5.98
C GLU A 126 18.60 -14.60 6.11
N LYS A 127 17.75 -14.00 5.25
CA LYS A 127 16.29 -14.15 5.26
C LYS A 127 15.76 -15.20 4.29
N LEU A 128 16.62 -15.70 3.40
CA LEU A 128 16.19 -16.56 2.30
C LEU A 128 15.47 -17.83 2.79
N GLN A 129 16.04 -18.51 3.81
CA GLN A 129 15.46 -19.75 4.30
C GLN A 129 14.08 -19.53 4.91
N ASP A 130 13.89 -18.46 5.69
CA ASP A 130 12.60 -18.11 6.27
C ASP A 130 11.53 -17.81 5.20
N ILE A 131 11.95 -17.13 4.11
CA ILE A 131 11.08 -16.87 2.96
C ILE A 131 10.65 -18.18 2.29
N LEU A 132 11.59 -19.12 2.07
CA LEU A 132 11.32 -20.40 1.44
C LEU A 132 10.41 -21.28 2.29
N ASP A 133 10.68 -21.39 3.59
CA ASP A 133 9.89 -22.16 4.55
C ASP A 133 8.49 -21.59 4.72
N PHE A 134 8.37 -20.26 4.64
CA PHE A 134 7.07 -19.60 4.69
C PHE A 134 6.27 -19.83 3.42
N ALA A 135 6.86 -19.68 2.23
CA ALA A 135 6.21 -19.85 0.94
C ALA A 135 5.72 -21.29 0.72
N ASP A 136 6.50 -22.28 1.19
CA ASP A 136 6.18 -23.70 1.12
C ASP A 136 5.75 -24.14 -0.29
N ILE A 137 6.59 -23.81 -1.29
CA ILE A 137 6.40 -24.19 -2.70
C ILE A 137 7.41 -25.23 -3.20
N GLY A 138 8.27 -25.73 -2.31
CA GLY A 138 9.26 -26.76 -2.60
C GLY A 138 10.22 -26.38 -3.72
N ASP A 139 10.63 -27.37 -4.50
CA ASP A 139 11.62 -27.19 -5.59
C ASP A 139 11.15 -26.28 -6.73
N PHE A 140 9.86 -25.93 -6.77
CA PHE A 140 9.37 -24.96 -7.75
C PHE A 140 10.07 -23.60 -7.64
N VAL A 141 10.62 -23.26 -6.47
CA VAL A 141 11.36 -22.01 -6.28
C VAL A 141 12.55 -21.86 -7.26
N TYR A 142 13.10 -22.98 -7.75
CA TYR A 142 14.18 -23.02 -8.75
C TYR A 142 13.67 -22.99 -10.20
N GLN A 143 12.36 -22.96 -10.42
CA GLN A 143 11.75 -22.89 -11.74
C GLN A 143 11.33 -21.45 -12.06
N PRO A 144 11.23 -21.08 -13.36
CA PRO A 144 10.70 -19.78 -13.76
C PRO A 144 9.27 -19.53 -13.23
N VAL A 145 9.02 -18.33 -12.72
CA VAL A 145 7.74 -17.96 -12.11
C VAL A 145 6.54 -18.12 -13.05
N LYS A 146 6.73 -18.00 -14.35
CA LYS A 146 5.68 -18.26 -15.36
C LYS A 146 5.12 -19.70 -15.32
N THR A 147 5.83 -20.64 -14.67
CA THR A 147 5.37 -22.04 -14.53
C THR A 147 4.57 -22.27 -13.25
N TYR A 148 4.45 -21.23 -12.39
CA TYR A 148 3.76 -21.34 -11.11
C TYR A 148 2.24 -21.37 -11.28
N SER A 149 1.56 -22.07 -10.37
CA SER A 149 0.14 -21.85 -10.16
C SER A 149 -0.09 -20.47 -9.54
N SER A 150 -1.31 -19.94 -9.65
CA SER A 150 -1.66 -18.67 -9.00
C SER A 150 -1.42 -18.71 -7.49
N GLY A 151 -1.69 -19.84 -6.84
CA GLY A 151 -1.42 -20.03 -5.41
C GLY A 151 0.06 -19.97 -5.07
N MET A 152 0.92 -20.66 -5.83
CA MET A 152 2.39 -20.61 -5.63
C MET A 152 2.95 -19.21 -5.83
N PHE A 153 2.47 -18.49 -6.85
CA PHE A 153 2.85 -17.10 -7.11
C PHE A 153 2.54 -16.20 -5.91
N VAL A 154 1.30 -16.28 -5.42
CA VAL A 154 0.83 -15.46 -4.29
C VAL A 154 1.58 -15.84 -3.00
N ARG A 155 1.79 -17.13 -2.73
CA ARG A 155 2.53 -17.61 -1.56
C ARG A 155 3.97 -17.08 -1.55
N LEU A 156 4.69 -17.14 -2.68
CA LEU A 156 6.06 -16.63 -2.76
C LEU A 156 6.09 -15.10 -2.62
N ALA A 157 5.20 -14.38 -3.31
CA ALA A 157 5.14 -12.93 -3.23
C ALA A 157 4.81 -12.43 -1.82
N PHE A 158 3.88 -13.10 -1.12
CA PHE A 158 3.54 -12.79 0.26
C PHE A 158 4.69 -13.13 1.21
N ALA A 159 5.27 -14.34 1.08
CA ALA A 159 6.41 -14.79 1.89
C ALA A 159 7.58 -13.81 1.84
N LEU A 160 7.93 -13.33 0.65
CA LEU A 160 8.97 -12.32 0.49
C LEU A 160 8.63 -11.06 1.28
N ASN A 161 7.46 -10.48 1.04
CA ASN A 161 7.07 -9.19 1.61
C ASN A 161 7.02 -9.20 3.15
N ILE A 162 6.62 -10.32 3.76
CA ILE A 162 6.43 -10.38 5.21
C ILE A 162 7.68 -10.88 5.96
N ASN A 163 8.56 -11.67 5.34
CA ASN A 163 9.74 -12.22 6.01
C ASN A 163 10.99 -11.36 5.84
N VAL A 164 10.98 -10.32 5.02
CA VAL A 164 12.06 -9.32 4.99
C VAL A 164 12.10 -8.42 6.23
N GLU A 165 11.08 -8.48 7.10
CA GLU A 165 10.96 -7.70 8.34
C GLU A 165 11.12 -6.20 8.06
N PRO A 166 10.18 -5.59 7.35
CA PRO A 166 10.22 -4.17 7.04
C PRO A 166 9.96 -3.33 8.28
N GLU A 167 10.45 -2.09 8.29
CA GLU A 167 10.13 -1.11 9.33
C GLU A 167 8.71 -0.55 9.16
N ILE A 168 8.21 -0.54 7.91
CA ILE A 168 6.88 -0.06 7.55
C ILE A 168 6.20 -1.12 6.67
N LEU A 169 5.08 -1.64 7.13
CA LEU A 169 4.23 -2.57 6.39
C LEU A 169 2.98 -1.85 5.88
N ILE A 170 2.74 -1.89 4.58
CA ILE A 170 1.53 -1.35 3.97
C ILE A 170 0.68 -2.51 3.47
N VAL A 171 -0.55 -2.59 3.99
CA VAL A 171 -1.48 -3.68 3.70
C VAL A 171 -2.77 -3.11 3.15
N ASP A 172 -3.19 -3.62 1.99
CA ASP A 172 -4.55 -3.42 1.47
C ASP A 172 -5.41 -4.63 1.84
N GLU A 173 -6.70 -4.50 1.79
CA GLU A 173 -7.74 -5.46 2.18
C GLU A 173 -7.50 -6.95 1.77
N VAL A 174 -6.52 -7.21 0.91
CA VAL A 174 -6.23 -8.52 0.30
C VAL A 174 -5.39 -9.41 1.22
N LEU A 175 -5.76 -9.55 2.51
CA LEU A 175 -5.16 -10.58 3.39
C LEU A 175 -5.76 -11.98 3.15
N ALA A 176 -6.82 -12.10 2.37
CA ALA A 176 -7.50 -13.36 2.05
C ALA A 176 -6.83 -14.08 0.86
N VAL A 177 -5.51 -14.29 0.91
CA VAL A 177 -4.74 -14.99 -0.14
C VAL A 177 -4.35 -16.40 0.30
N GLY A 178 -4.39 -17.35 -0.63
CA GLY A 178 -4.06 -18.74 -0.36
C GLY A 178 -5.20 -19.51 0.31
N ASP A 179 -4.87 -20.67 0.85
CA ASP A 179 -5.80 -21.50 1.63
C ASP A 179 -5.89 -21.03 3.10
N ALA A 180 -6.82 -21.61 3.85
CA ALA A 180 -7.06 -21.21 5.25
C ALA A 180 -5.81 -21.36 6.14
N ALA A 181 -5.02 -22.40 5.95
CA ALA A 181 -3.79 -22.63 6.73
C ALA A 181 -2.73 -21.56 6.43
N PHE A 182 -2.60 -21.16 5.16
CA PHE A 182 -1.69 -20.10 4.77
C PHE A 182 -2.15 -18.73 5.29
N GLN A 183 -3.47 -18.47 5.29
CA GLN A 183 -4.02 -17.22 5.86
C GLN A 183 -3.75 -17.12 7.36
N GLU A 184 -3.92 -18.20 8.12
CA GLU A 184 -3.59 -18.25 9.55
C GLU A 184 -2.10 -17.93 9.79
N LYS A 185 -1.20 -18.59 9.05
CA LYS A 185 0.25 -18.34 9.09
C LYS A 185 0.59 -16.86 8.77
N CYS A 186 -0.13 -16.26 7.81
CA CYS A 186 0.04 -14.85 7.46
C CYS A 186 -0.40 -13.93 8.60
N GLN A 187 -1.52 -14.21 9.25
CA GLN A 187 -2.02 -13.44 10.38
C GLN A 187 -1.08 -13.51 11.59
N GLU A 188 -0.63 -14.71 11.95
CA GLU A 188 0.33 -14.90 13.04
C GLU A 188 1.63 -14.12 12.81
N ARG A 189 2.19 -14.20 11.57
CA ARG A 189 3.42 -13.46 11.25
C ARG A 189 3.21 -11.96 11.31
N MET A 190 2.08 -11.45 10.82
CA MET A 190 1.75 -10.04 10.90
C MET A 190 1.61 -9.57 12.36
N HIS A 191 0.90 -10.32 13.21
CA HIS A 191 0.81 -10.00 14.65
C HIS A 191 2.18 -9.93 15.31
N HIS A 192 3.05 -10.91 15.07
CA HIS A 192 4.42 -10.90 15.58
C HIS A 192 5.22 -9.66 15.14
N MET A 193 5.05 -9.21 13.89
CA MET A 193 5.71 -8.00 13.41
C MET A 193 5.21 -6.73 14.13
N LEU A 194 3.90 -6.62 14.35
CA LEU A 194 3.30 -5.49 15.06
C LEU A 194 3.75 -5.45 16.54
N GLU A 195 3.79 -6.59 17.21
CA GLU A 195 4.34 -6.71 18.58
C GLU A 195 5.80 -6.27 18.67
N ASN A 196 6.58 -6.46 17.59
CA ASN A 196 7.98 -6.03 17.49
C ASN A 196 8.15 -4.57 17.02
N GLY A 197 7.06 -3.80 16.94
CA GLY A 197 7.10 -2.37 16.66
C GLY A 197 7.17 -1.99 15.18
N THR A 198 6.81 -2.90 14.26
CA THR A 198 6.62 -2.56 12.84
C THR A 198 5.49 -1.56 12.69
N THR A 199 5.72 -0.47 11.97
CA THR A 199 4.68 0.51 11.63
C THR A 199 3.73 -0.08 10.61
N LEU A 200 2.41 -0.02 10.86
CA LEU A 200 1.39 -0.52 9.93
C LEU A 200 0.60 0.62 9.31
N LEU A 201 0.46 0.60 8.00
CA LEU A 201 -0.53 1.38 7.27
C LEU A 201 -1.52 0.42 6.60
N PHE A 202 -2.74 0.37 7.13
CA PHE A 202 -3.76 -0.60 6.75
C PHE A 202 -4.92 0.05 6.01
N VAL A 203 -5.26 -0.45 4.83
CA VAL A 203 -6.43 0.01 4.08
C VAL A 203 -7.50 -1.05 4.12
N SER A 204 -8.69 -0.70 4.59
CA SER A 204 -9.82 -1.63 4.60
C SER A 204 -11.16 -0.89 4.45
N HIS A 205 -12.13 -1.63 3.92
CA HIS A 205 -13.53 -1.24 3.93
C HIS A 205 -14.28 -1.81 5.16
N THR A 206 -13.65 -2.72 5.91
CA THR A 206 -14.23 -3.41 7.05
C THR A 206 -13.83 -2.71 8.33
N MET A 207 -14.74 -1.91 8.91
CA MET A 207 -14.47 -1.14 10.13
C MET A 207 -14.11 -2.03 11.32
N ALA A 208 -14.66 -3.23 11.41
CA ALA A 208 -14.33 -4.19 12.47
C ALA A 208 -12.84 -4.54 12.46
N THR A 209 -12.24 -4.78 11.26
CA THR A 209 -10.82 -5.09 11.14
C THR A 209 -9.95 -3.87 11.45
N VAL A 210 -10.37 -2.67 11.04
CA VAL A 210 -9.65 -1.42 11.37
C VAL A 210 -9.61 -1.21 12.88
N ARG A 211 -10.74 -1.38 13.60
CA ARG A 211 -10.82 -1.25 15.06
C ARG A 211 -9.97 -2.30 15.79
N GLN A 212 -9.85 -3.50 15.21
CA GLN A 212 -9.07 -4.59 15.81
C GLN A 212 -7.57 -4.41 15.65
N LEU A 213 -7.12 -3.89 14.49
CA LEU A 213 -5.70 -3.87 14.11
C LEU A 213 -5.04 -2.49 14.24
N CYS A 214 -5.83 -1.41 14.30
CA CYS A 214 -5.30 -0.06 14.23
C CYS A 214 -5.62 0.74 15.49
N ASP A 215 -4.60 1.45 16.00
CA ASP A 215 -4.78 2.41 17.10
C ASP A 215 -5.36 3.72 16.60
N HIS A 216 -4.98 4.11 15.38
CA HIS A 216 -5.40 5.34 14.74
C HIS A 216 -6.05 5.08 13.38
N ALA A 217 -6.86 6.03 12.92
CA ALA A 217 -7.41 5.99 11.58
C ALA A 217 -7.41 7.37 10.92
N ILE A 218 -7.39 7.37 9.58
CA ILE A 218 -7.50 8.54 8.72
C ILE A 218 -8.66 8.30 7.77
N TRP A 219 -9.71 9.11 7.90
CA TRP A 219 -10.85 9.07 6.99
C TRP A 219 -10.63 9.99 5.80
N LEU A 220 -10.59 9.41 4.61
CA LEU A 220 -10.50 10.12 3.34
C LEU A 220 -11.86 10.19 2.63
N ASN A 221 -12.21 11.37 2.12
CA ASN A 221 -13.35 11.54 1.25
C ASN A 221 -13.02 12.50 0.10
N LYS A 222 -13.24 12.06 -1.15
CA LYS A 222 -13.00 12.86 -2.37
C LYS A 222 -11.64 13.58 -2.36
N GLY A 223 -10.59 12.87 -1.98
CA GLY A 223 -9.22 13.37 -1.97
C GLY A 223 -8.86 14.30 -0.80
N ASN A 224 -9.71 14.41 0.23
CA ASN A 224 -9.45 15.24 1.42
C ASN A 224 -9.43 14.36 2.67
N VAL A 225 -8.67 14.78 3.69
CA VAL A 225 -8.79 14.24 5.05
C VAL A 225 -10.02 14.85 5.69
N VAL A 226 -10.99 14.03 6.07
CA VAL A 226 -12.19 14.47 6.80
C VAL A 226 -11.96 14.45 8.30
N MET A 227 -11.36 13.37 8.79
CA MET A 227 -11.04 13.18 10.21
C MET A 227 -9.81 12.28 10.35
N GLN A 228 -9.03 12.51 11.39
CA GLN A 228 -7.93 11.62 11.80
C GLN A 228 -7.84 11.60 13.33
N GLY A 229 -7.45 10.47 13.91
CA GLY A 229 -7.36 10.28 15.35
C GLY A 229 -7.49 8.83 15.74
N GLU A 230 -7.98 8.55 16.96
CA GLU A 230 -8.21 7.20 17.45
C GLU A 230 -9.14 6.41 16.52
N ALA A 231 -8.79 5.16 16.23
CA ALA A 231 -9.49 4.34 15.24
C ALA A 231 -10.98 4.18 15.56
N GLU A 232 -11.34 3.99 16.84
CA GLU A 232 -12.74 3.85 17.29
C GLU A 232 -13.56 5.10 16.91
N SER A 233 -13.08 6.28 17.32
CA SER A 233 -13.78 7.55 17.09
C SER A 233 -13.94 7.88 15.61
N VAL A 234 -12.89 7.62 14.80
CA VAL A 234 -12.92 7.89 13.35
C VAL A 234 -13.84 6.91 12.62
N CYS A 235 -13.85 5.62 13.02
CA CYS A 235 -14.75 4.63 12.47
C CYS A 235 -16.23 4.92 12.82
N ASP A 236 -16.52 5.38 14.03
CA ASP A 236 -17.89 5.78 14.43
C ASP A 236 -18.38 6.94 13.56
N ALA A 237 -17.60 8.01 13.45
CA ALA A 237 -17.93 9.17 12.61
C ALA A 237 -18.15 8.79 11.14
N TYR A 238 -17.31 7.87 10.61
CA TYR A 238 -17.47 7.36 9.27
C TYR A 238 -18.78 6.57 9.10
N MET A 239 -19.09 5.66 10.01
CA MET A 239 -20.33 4.87 9.96
C MET A 239 -21.58 5.73 10.09
N GLU A 240 -21.56 6.75 10.96
CA GLU A 240 -22.64 7.74 11.06
C GLU A 240 -22.86 8.47 9.74
N SER A 241 -21.78 8.87 9.06
CA SER A 241 -21.85 9.56 7.77
C SER A 241 -22.51 8.75 6.66
N LEU A 242 -22.41 7.42 6.71
CA LEU A 242 -23.04 6.51 5.75
C LEU A 242 -24.56 6.34 5.99
N ASN A 243 -25.03 6.58 7.22
CA ASN A 243 -26.44 6.44 7.61
C ASN A 243 -27.24 7.74 7.45
N LEU A 244 -26.58 8.85 7.12
CA LEU A 244 -27.25 10.10 6.82
C LEU A 244 -27.75 10.10 5.35
N PRO A 245 -28.99 10.53 5.06
CA PRO A 245 -29.43 10.70 3.67
C PRO A 245 -28.56 11.72 2.96
N GLU A 246 -28.22 11.48 1.69
CA GLU A 246 -27.32 12.30 0.86
C GLU A 246 -27.75 13.78 0.65
N ASN A 247 -28.82 14.22 1.32
CA ASN A 247 -29.42 15.57 1.20
C ASN A 247 -29.63 16.22 2.56
N ALA A 248 -28.55 16.42 3.31
CA ALA A 248 -28.57 17.33 4.45
C ALA A 248 -27.48 18.39 4.30
#